data_f90fbaa94e7332f17863e33023fb1893
#
_entry.id   f90fbaa94e7332f17863e33023fb1893
#
_cell.length_a   1.000
_cell.length_b   1.000
_cell.length_c   1.000
_cell.angle_alpha   90.00
_cell.angle_beta   90.00
_cell.angle_gamma   90.00
#
_symmetry.space_group_name_H-M   'P 1'
#
loop_
_entity.id
_entity.type
_entity.pdbx_description
1 polymer ?
#
loop_
_entity_poly.entity_id
_entity_poly.type
_entity_poly.pdbx_seq_one_letter_code
_entity_poly.pdbx_strand_id
1 'polypeptide(L)'
;MPKRLQYGLALVAALFLAAAGQVQAVLPFHFGLYPAGPLDGITDIPGVRVGHVTLVEGGDVRTGATGIVPTSDPWNNKVSAAALAFNGNGEMTGTHWINTSGYLEVPIVLTNTLNVGLADDGVVDWMIRHYPNVGRTDDVPLPVVAECDDQLLNNIQLRSVKQANIVSVLDDAKEGQFARGSVGAGTGMRAFGFKAGIGSASRVLPADLGGYRIGVLVNDNTGSSREALTIVGVPVGEKLKNEYKTLFPQHLSEATLHGRMESGSIIIVVATNAPLDSRQLHAILLRAALGMGRTGLTSDVGSGDLFVGFSTGYVFKRSAEWKIVAPSTPIVEDNATLNALYRATAEATQAAIYDALFEAKTMTGNGTTVFGLPDDRVLQMLRTAGAIE
;
A
#
# COMPACT_ATOMS: atom_id res chain seq x y z
N MET A 1 44.08 53.90 -40.52
CA MET A 1 43.99 52.42 -40.50
C MET A 1 43.58 51.96 -39.12
N PRO A 2 42.33 51.57 -38.83
CA PRO A 2 41.96 51.06 -37.55
C PRO A 2 41.96 49.48 -37.56
N LYS A 3 42.51 48.94 -36.51
CA LYS A 3 42.58 47.49 -36.24
C LYS A 3 41.21 46.95 -35.90
N ARG A 4 40.76 45.86 -36.57
CA ARG A 4 39.56 45.12 -36.27
C ARG A 4 39.84 44.18 -35.09
N LEU A 5 39.09 44.37 -33.97
CA LEU A 5 38.99 43.40 -32.89
C LEU A 5 38.01 42.31 -33.32
N GLN A 6 38.48 41.07 -33.38
CA GLN A 6 37.62 39.88 -33.51
C GLN A 6 37.21 39.43 -32.09
N TYR A 7 35.91 39.51 -31.78
CA TYR A 7 35.33 38.87 -30.59
C TYR A 7 34.95 37.43 -30.97
N GLY A 8 35.68 36.48 -30.40
CA GLY A 8 35.29 35.09 -30.45
C GLY A 8 34.12 34.83 -29.50
N LEU A 9 32.97 34.40 -30.03
CA LEU A 9 31.89 33.84 -29.23
C LEU A 9 32.29 32.44 -28.76
N ALA A 10 32.53 32.29 -27.48
CA ALA A 10 32.62 30.97 -26.85
C ALA A 10 31.20 30.46 -26.59
N LEU A 11 30.77 29.44 -27.34
CA LEU A 11 29.52 28.72 -27.14
C LEU A 11 29.74 27.79 -25.93
N VAL A 12 29.19 28.15 -24.76
CA VAL A 12 29.11 27.24 -23.60
C VAL A 12 27.90 26.33 -23.83
N ALA A 13 28.16 25.13 -24.35
CA ALA A 13 27.17 24.07 -24.38
C ALA A 13 27.00 23.54 -22.95
N ALA A 14 25.95 23.96 -22.26
CA ALA A 14 25.52 23.32 -21.01
C ALA A 14 24.96 21.94 -21.34
N LEU A 15 25.75 20.90 -21.08
CA LEU A 15 25.25 19.53 -21.04
C LEU A 15 24.32 19.40 -19.80
N PHE A 16 23.02 19.42 -20.03
CA PHE A 16 22.06 18.87 -19.08
C PHE A 16 22.21 17.34 -19.15
N LEU A 17 23.03 16.78 -18.28
CA LEU A 17 22.90 15.38 -17.91
C LEU A 17 21.55 15.27 -17.16
N ALA A 18 20.53 14.80 -17.86
CA ALA A 18 19.36 14.25 -17.24
C ALA A 18 19.87 13.05 -16.41
N ALA A 19 19.93 13.22 -15.09
CA ALA A 19 20.03 12.09 -14.18
C ALA A 19 18.76 11.25 -14.42
N ALA A 20 18.86 10.25 -15.28
CA ALA A 20 17.92 9.16 -15.28
C ALA A 20 18.06 8.53 -13.88
N GLY A 21 17.12 8.88 -12.98
CA GLY A 21 17.00 8.22 -11.69
C GLY A 21 16.92 6.74 -11.99
N GLN A 22 17.87 5.97 -11.51
CA GLN A 22 17.80 4.52 -11.56
C GLN A 22 16.48 4.17 -10.87
N VAL A 23 15.55 3.58 -11.64
CA VAL A 23 14.36 2.93 -11.09
C VAL A 23 14.90 1.80 -10.24
N GLN A 24 14.97 2.00 -8.94
CA GLN A 24 15.40 0.99 -8.00
C GLN A 24 14.30 -0.07 -8.06
N ALA A 25 14.64 -1.25 -8.56
CA ALA A 25 13.75 -2.40 -8.47
C ALA A 25 13.50 -2.61 -6.98
N VAL A 26 12.25 -2.47 -6.57
CA VAL A 26 11.89 -2.44 -5.16
C VAL A 26 12.21 -3.78 -4.50
N LEU A 27 11.87 -4.88 -5.15
CA LEU A 27 12.38 -6.20 -4.75
C LEU A 27 13.65 -6.55 -5.54
N PRO A 28 14.70 -7.07 -4.87
CA PRO A 28 15.96 -7.44 -5.53
C PRO A 28 15.85 -8.72 -6.37
N PHE A 29 14.66 -9.21 -6.63
CA PHE A 29 14.36 -10.38 -7.47
C PHE A 29 12.98 -10.26 -8.10
N HIS A 30 12.81 -10.93 -9.23
CA HIS A 30 11.52 -11.05 -9.91
C HIS A 30 10.94 -12.46 -9.71
N PHE A 31 9.61 -12.54 -9.59
CA PHE A 31 8.87 -13.80 -9.58
C PHE A 31 7.45 -13.58 -10.14
N GLY A 32 6.80 -14.69 -10.49
CA GLY A 32 5.46 -14.67 -11.05
C GLY A 32 5.49 -14.68 -12.59
N LEU A 33 4.30 -14.71 -13.18
CA LEU A 33 4.12 -14.79 -14.63
C LEU A 33 4.18 -13.43 -15.29
N TYR A 34 3.66 -12.40 -14.61
CA TYR A 34 3.52 -11.08 -15.20
C TYR A 34 4.63 -10.13 -14.75
N PRO A 35 5.18 -9.31 -15.67
CA PRO A 35 6.19 -8.32 -15.32
C PRO A 35 5.59 -7.24 -14.40
N ALA A 36 6.46 -6.66 -13.58
CA ALA A 36 6.14 -5.44 -12.84
C ALA A 36 5.94 -4.25 -13.80
N GLY A 37 5.17 -3.26 -13.36
CA GLY A 37 5.10 -1.97 -14.03
C GLY A 37 6.38 -1.13 -13.78
N PRO A 38 6.49 0.05 -14.41
CA PRO A 38 7.69 0.89 -14.33
C PRO A 38 8.07 1.34 -12.91
N LEU A 39 7.09 1.47 -12.01
CA LEU A 39 7.30 1.90 -10.63
C LEU A 39 7.21 0.74 -9.64
N ASP A 40 6.81 -0.44 -10.12
CA ASP A 40 6.42 -1.61 -9.32
C ASP A 40 5.60 -1.23 -8.09
N GLY A 41 4.53 -0.46 -8.29
CA GLY A 41 3.72 0.07 -7.21
C GLY A 41 2.29 0.41 -7.63
N ILE A 42 1.44 0.70 -6.65
CA ILE A 42 0.04 1.07 -6.88
C ILE A 42 -0.09 2.31 -7.78
N THR A 43 0.90 3.17 -7.79
CA THR A 43 0.97 4.38 -8.64
C THR A 43 1.30 4.09 -10.11
N ASP A 44 1.52 2.83 -10.50
CA ASP A 44 1.49 2.41 -11.91
C ASP A 44 0.08 2.47 -12.51
N ILE A 45 -0.93 2.58 -11.65
CA ILE A 45 -2.31 2.80 -12.09
C ILE A 45 -2.52 4.29 -12.32
N PRO A 46 -2.84 4.72 -13.55
CA PRO A 46 -2.94 6.13 -13.91
C PRO A 46 -3.90 6.90 -13.00
N GLY A 47 -3.46 8.06 -12.50
CA GLY A 47 -4.23 8.96 -11.65
C GLY A 47 -4.21 8.61 -10.17
N VAL A 48 -3.68 7.45 -9.78
CA VAL A 48 -3.52 7.06 -8.37
C VAL A 48 -2.33 7.81 -7.76
N ARG A 49 -2.58 8.45 -6.61
CA ARG A 49 -1.60 9.24 -5.87
C ARG A 49 -1.45 8.69 -4.46
N VAL A 50 -0.22 8.73 -3.92
CA VAL A 50 0.11 8.29 -2.56
C VAL A 50 0.88 9.39 -1.84
N GLY A 51 0.52 9.60 -0.55
CA GLY A 51 1.22 10.51 0.35
C GLY A 51 1.44 9.88 1.71
N HIS A 52 2.44 10.36 2.46
CA HIS A 52 2.75 9.89 3.80
C HIS A 52 3.01 11.05 4.75
N VAL A 53 2.59 10.89 5.99
CA VAL A 53 3.12 11.61 7.15
C VAL A 53 3.70 10.60 8.12
N THR A 54 4.98 10.75 8.44
CA THR A 54 5.72 9.84 9.34
C THR A 54 6.07 10.59 10.62
N LEU A 55 5.67 10.04 11.77
CA LEU A 55 5.92 10.63 13.08
C LEU A 55 6.89 9.71 13.85
N VAL A 56 8.12 10.20 14.04
CA VAL A 56 9.18 9.54 14.81
C VAL A 56 9.68 10.56 15.84
N GLU A 57 9.17 10.49 17.06
CA GLU A 57 9.43 11.49 18.09
C GLU A 57 9.79 10.83 19.42
N GLY A 58 10.80 11.35 20.08
CA GLY A 58 11.26 10.81 21.37
C GLY A 58 11.48 9.29 21.38
N GLY A 59 11.17 8.67 22.50
CA GLY A 59 11.21 7.20 22.68
C GLY A 59 9.91 6.48 22.29
N ASP A 60 8.78 7.19 22.23
CA ASP A 60 7.45 6.59 22.35
C ASP A 60 6.59 6.73 21.08
N VAL A 61 6.95 7.60 20.14
CA VAL A 61 6.13 7.83 18.94
C VAL A 61 6.78 7.19 17.72
N ARG A 62 6.14 6.16 17.16
CA ARG A 62 6.51 5.47 15.91
C ARG A 62 5.23 5.16 15.15
N THR A 63 4.66 6.17 14.51
CA THR A 63 3.34 6.10 13.87
C THR A 63 3.26 7.01 12.65
N GLY A 64 2.10 7.11 12.03
CA GLY A 64 1.85 8.01 10.92
C GLY A 64 0.55 7.73 10.20
N ALA A 65 0.41 8.33 9.03
CA ALA A 65 -0.70 8.07 8.13
C ALA A 65 -0.22 7.97 6.67
N THR A 66 -0.94 7.18 5.88
CA THR A 66 -0.76 7.04 4.44
C THR A 66 -2.08 7.35 3.76
N GLY A 67 -2.07 8.29 2.81
CA GLY A 67 -3.23 8.64 1.99
C GLY A 67 -3.10 8.07 0.59
N ILE A 68 -4.18 7.47 0.08
CA ILE A 68 -4.30 7.00 -1.29
C ILE A 68 -5.45 7.76 -1.94
N VAL A 69 -5.16 8.53 -2.98
CA VAL A 69 -6.16 9.31 -3.72
C VAL A 69 -6.40 8.61 -5.06
N PRO A 70 -7.60 8.07 -5.31
CA PRO A 70 -7.86 7.18 -6.45
C PRO A 70 -7.88 7.89 -7.81
N THR A 71 -8.27 9.18 -7.84
CA THR A 71 -8.30 10.04 -9.02
C THR A 71 -8.03 11.48 -8.63
N SER A 72 -7.83 12.36 -9.59
CA SER A 72 -7.65 13.80 -9.33
C SER A 72 -8.90 14.49 -8.73
N ASP A 73 -10.07 13.90 -8.91
CA ASP A 73 -11.35 14.45 -8.46
C ASP A 73 -12.30 13.31 -8.06
N PRO A 74 -12.05 12.65 -6.90
CA PRO A 74 -12.80 11.47 -6.49
C PRO A 74 -14.29 11.75 -6.21
N TRP A 75 -14.65 12.96 -5.79
CA TRP A 75 -16.03 13.31 -5.49
C TRP A 75 -16.91 13.37 -6.74
N ASN A 76 -16.39 13.92 -7.84
CA ASN A 76 -17.14 14.06 -9.09
C ASN A 76 -16.89 12.90 -10.08
N ASN A 77 -15.76 12.20 -9.94
CA ASN A 77 -15.38 11.03 -10.74
C ASN A 77 -15.17 9.83 -9.83
N LYS A 78 -16.28 9.22 -9.39
CA LYS A 78 -16.28 8.07 -8.48
C LYS A 78 -15.79 6.83 -9.20
N VAL A 79 -14.81 6.15 -8.64
CA VAL A 79 -14.28 4.91 -9.22
C VAL A 79 -15.10 3.71 -8.77
N SER A 80 -15.37 2.75 -9.66
CA SER A 80 -15.96 1.47 -9.24
C SER A 80 -15.14 0.84 -8.14
N ALA A 81 -15.77 0.29 -7.09
CA ALA A 81 -15.09 -0.24 -5.93
C ALA A 81 -15.83 -1.39 -5.26
N ALA A 82 -15.08 -2.15 -4.46
CA ALA A 82 -15.59 -3.15 -3.54
C ALA A 82 -14.73 -3.17 -2.28
N ALA A 83 -15.29 -3.60 -1.16
CA ALA A 83 -14.58 -3.83 0.09
C ALA A 83 -14.86 -5.24 0.61
N LEU A 84 -13.87 -5.83 1.30
CA LEU A 84 -13.93 -7.18 1.86
C LEU A 84 -13.30 -7.19 3.24
N ALA A 85 -14.05 -7.55 4.27
CA ALA A 85 -13.49 -8.00 5.54
C ALA A 85 -13.19 -9.51 5.41
N PHE A 86 -11.91 -9.85 5.18
CA PHE A 86 -11.48 -11.25 5.09
C PHE A 86 -11.41 -11.86 6.49
N ASN A 87 -10.86 -11.13 7.46
CA ASN A 87 -10.99 -11.38 8.89
C ASN A 87 -11.23 -10.05 9.62
N GLY A 88 -12.17 -10.00 10.53
CA GLY A 88 -12.83 -8.78 10.94
C GLY A 88 -12.34 -8.14 12.25
N ASN A 89 -11.19 -8.52 12.81
CA ASN A 89 -10.68 -7.86 14.02
C ASN A 89 -9.91 -6.57 13.70
N GLY A 90 -10.60 -5.58 13.16
CA GLY A 90 -10.06 -4.29 12.77
C GLY A 90 -11.16 -3.36 12.28
N GLU A 91 -10.80 -2.12 11.96
CA GLU A 91 -11.73 -1.12 11.45
C GLU A 91 -11.34 -0.66 10.04
N MET A 92 -12.33 -0.64 9.15
CA MET A 92 -12.31 0.09 7.89
C MET A 92 -13.66 0.79 7.73
N THR A 93 -13.68 2.10 7.90
CA THR A 93 -14.91 2.90 7.80
C THR A 93 -15.42 2.99 6.36
N GLY A 94 -16.66 3.35 6.15
CA GLY A 94 -17.26 3.59 4.83
C GLY A 94 -17.51 2.35 3.95
N THR A 95 -17.06 1.15 4.36
CA THR A 95 -17.15 -0.09 3.56
C THR A 95 -18.56 -0.51 3.24
N HIS A 96 -19.52 -0.28 4.14
CA HIS A 96 -20.95 -0.54 3.91
C HIS A 96 -21.48 0.27 2.72
N TRP A 97 -21.05 1.53 2.59
CA TRP A 97 -21.44 2.36 1.45
C TRP A 97 -20.77 1.93 0.16
N ILE A 98 -19.46 1.63 0.18
CA ILE A 98 -18.77 1.08 -0.99
C ILE A 98 -19.50 -0.16 -1.53
N ASN A 99 -19.85 -1.10 -0.64
CA ASN A 99 -20.51 -2.35 -1.04
C ASN A 99 -21.96 -2.16 -1.48
N THR A 100 -22.64 -1.12 -0.99
CA THR A 100 -24.02 -0.80 -1.40
C THR A 100 -24.04 -0.01 -2.71
N SER A 101 -23.17 1.00 -2.85
CA SER A 101 -23.13 1.89 -4.01
C SER A 101 -22.36 1.30 -5.20
N GLY A 102 -21.38 0.43 -4.93
CA GLY A 102 -20.47 -0.12 -5.92
C GLY A 102 -19.35 0.84 -6.35
N TYR A 103 -19.12 1.95 -5.62
CA TYR A 103 -18.09 2.91 -5.95
C TYR A 103 -17.42 3.53 -4.71
N LEU A 104 -16.23 4.09 -4.92
CA LEU A 104 -15.46 4.89 -3.98
C LEU A 104 -15.46 6.35 -4.46
N GLU A 105 -15.76 7.28 -3.55
CA GLU A 105 -15.92 8.71 -3.85
C GLU A 105 -15.07 9.63 -2.98
N VAL A 106 -14.21 9.06 -2.14
CA VAL A 106 -13.31 9.76 -1.21
C VAL A 106 -11.91 9.14 -1.27
N PRO A 107 -10.88 9.83 -0.79
CA PRO A 107 -9.58 9.22 -0.55
C PRO A 107 -9.66 8.10 0.50
N ILE A 108 -8.71 7.15 0.42
CA ILE A 108 -8.50 6.12 1.44
C ILE A 108 -7.35 6.59 2.33
N VAL A 109 -7.52 6.49 3.65
CA VAL A 109 -6.47 6.80 4.63
C VAL A 109 -6.17 5.57 5.48
N LEU A 110 -4.88 5.27 5.66
CA LEU A 110 -4.39 4.24 6.56
C LEU A 110 -3.72 4.90 7.76
N THR A 111 -3.93 4.38 8.97
CA THR A 111 -3.33 4.89 10.20
C THR A 111 -3.28 3.82 11.28
N ASN A 112 -3.16 4.17 12.56
CA ASN A 112 -3.27 3.20 13.66
C ASN A 112 -4.68 3.15 14.26
N THR A 113 -4.97 2.08 15.01
CA THR A 113 -6.28 1.75 15.57
C THR A 113 -6.93 2.88 16.35
N LEU A 114 -6.21 3.52 17.28
CA LEU A 114 -6.81 4.57 18.13
C LEU A 114 -6.92 5.92 17.40
N ASN A 115 -6.40 6.05 16.20
CA ASN A 115 -6.46 7.27 15.40
C ASN A 115 -7.57 7.29 14.35
N VAL A 116 -8.30 6.19 14.13
CA VAL A 116 -9.35 6.10 13.09
C VAL A 116 -10.31 7.28 13.14
N GLY A 117 -10.90 7.60 14.29
CA GLY A 117 -11.85 8.71 14.41
C GLY A 117 -11.25 10.10 14.10
N LEU A 118 -9.96 10.34 14.45
CA LEU A 118 -9.27 11.58 14.07
C LEU A 118 -8.94 11.63 12.58
N ALA A 119 -8.68 10.48 11.98
CA ALA A 119 -8.42 10.38 10.55
C ALA A 119 -9.70 10.55 9.73
N ASP A 120 -10.82 10.00 10.19
CA ASP A 120 -12.15 10.24 9.61
C ASP A 120 -12.46 11.74 9.55
N ASP A 121 -12.32 12.43 10.69
CA ASP A 121 -12.52 13.88 10.78
C ASP A 121 -11.57 14.65 9.84
N GLY A 122 -10.32 14.19 9.70
CA GLY A 122 -9.35 14.75 8.75
C GLY A 122 -9.76 14.58 7.29
N VAL A 123 -10.33 13.43 6.92
CA VAL A 123 -10.88 13.22 5.57
C VAL A 123 -12.07 14.14 5.31
N VAL A 124 -12.98 14.28 6.27
CA VAL A 124 -14.12 15.21 6.18
C VAL A 124 -13.63 16.64 5.97
N ASP A 125 -12.65 17.11 6.76
CA ASP A 125 -12.08 18.46 6.64
C ASP A 125 -11.43 18.67 5.26
N TRP A 126 -10.68 17.69 4.76
CA TRP A 126 -10.11 17.73 3.42
C TRP A 126 -11.20 17.81 2.35
N MET A 127 -12.27 17.01 2.46
CA MET A 127 -13.38 17.02 1.51
C MET A 127 -14.11 18.37 1.49
N ILE A 128 -14.37 18.97 2.65
CA ILE A 128 -15.03 20.30 2.74
C ILE A 128 -14.15 21.39 2.08
N ARG A 129 -12.83 21.33 2.24
CA ARG A 129 -11.89 22.30 1.66
C ARG A 129 -11.83 22.19 0.13
N HIS A 130 -11.85 20.99 -0.40
CA HIS A 130 -11.75 20.74 -1.85
C HIS A 130 -13.09 20.82 -2.58
N TYR A 131 -14.18 20.54 -1.86
CA TYR A 131 -15.56 20.52 -2.38
C TYR A 131 -16.47 21.38 -1.51
N PRO A 132 -16.47 22.73 -1.72
CA PRO A 132 -17.18 23.66 -0.83
C PRO A 132 -18.69 23.48 -0.76
N ASN A 133 -19.28 22.75 -1.70
CA ASN A 133 -20.70 22.45 -1.73
C ASN A 133 -21.10 21.23 -0.89
N VAL A 134 -20.13 20.41 -0.45
CA VAL A 134 -20.37 19.25 0.42
C VAL A 134 -21.09 19.69 1.70
N GLY A 135 -22.21 19.00 2.02
CA GLY A 135 -23.06 19.31 3.17
C GLY A 135 -23.82 20.64 3.10
N ARG A 136 -23.84 21.31 1.93
CA ARG A 136 -24.62 22.54 1.66
C ARG A 136 -25.62 22.33 0.55
N THR A 137 -25.12 22.21 -0.66
CA THR A 137 -25.91 21.94 -1.86
C THR A 137 -25.56 20.58 -2.46
N ASP A 138 -24.48 19.97 -2.03
CA ASP A 138 -24.07 18.61 -2.34
C ASP A 138 -24.33 17.66 -1.16
N ASP A 139 -24.35 16.37 -1.46
CA ASP A 139 -24.42 15.29 -0.48
C ASP A 139 -23.18 15.31 0.46
N VAL A 140 -23.11 14.39 1.41
CA VAL A 140 -22.04 14.31 2.41
C VAL A 140 -21.16 13.07 2.16
N PRO A 141 -19.83 13.20 2.27
CA PRO A 141 -18.93 12.07 2.10
C PRO A 141 -19.00 11.13 3.29
N LEU A 142 -18.77 9.83 3.05
CA LEU A 142 -18.50 8.85 4.06
C LEU A 142 -17.00 8.50 4.00
N PRO A 143 -16.18 8.87 5.01
CA PRO A 143 -14.75 8.60 5.02
C PRO A 143 -14.42 7.11 4.89
N VAL A 144 -13.27 6.81 4.29
CA VAL A 144 -12.69 5.47 4.21
C VAL A 144 -11.33 5.50 4.89
N VAL A 145 -11.32 5.06 6.15
CA VAL A 145 -10.12 4.99 6.99
C VAL A 145 -9.95 3.56 7.48
N ALA A 146 -8.74 3.02 7.30
CA ALA A 146 -8.40 1.67 7.77
C ALA A 146 -7.16 1.71 8.68
N GLU A 147 -6.98 0.68 9.50
CA GLU A 147 -5.99 0.70 10.55
C GLU A 147 -5.24 -0.62 10.73
N CYS A 148 -4.04 -0.52 11.31
CA CYS A 148 -3.34 -1.61 11.97
C CYS A 148 -2.77 -1.12 13.31
N ASP A 149 -2.69 -2.01 14.29
CA ASP A 149 -2.20 -1.69 15.63
C ASP A 149 -0.67 -1.56 15.67
N ASP A 150 -0.17 -0.37 16.00
CA ASP A 150 1.26 -0.06 16.13
C ASP A 150 1.78 -0.03 17.58
N GLN A 151 0.97 -0.47 18.56
CA GLN A 151 1.26 -0.31 20.00
C GLN A 151 2.59 -0.92 20.45
N LEU A 152 3.16 -1.86 19.71
CA LEU A 152 4.44 -2.48 20.08
C LEU A 152 5.60 -1.47 20.06
N LEU A 153 5.64 -0.62 19.04
CA LEU A 153 6.67 0.41 18.84
C LEU A 153 6.21 1.83 19.17
N ASN A 154 4.90 2.02 19.29
CA ASN A 154 4.26 3.32 19.49
C ASN A 154 3.42 3.34 20.77
N ASN A 155 3.53 4.38 21.57
CA ASN A 155 2.56 4.63 22.63
C ASN A 155 1.25 5.13 21.99
N ILE A 156 0.43 4.18 21.56
CA ILE A 156 -0.78 4.42 20.77
C ILE A 156 -1.81 5.31 21.50
N GLN A 157 -1.78 5.34 22.86
CA GLN A 157 -2.67 6.19 23.67
C GLN A 157 -2.39 7.69 23.49
N LEU A 158 -1.20 8.09 23.05
CA LEU A 158 -0.87 9.48 22.72
C LEU A 158 -1.69 10.02 21.56
N ARG A 159 -2.20 9.13 20.70
CA ARG A 159 -2.97 9.49 19.50
C ARG A 159 -2.29 10.62 18.73
N SER A 160 -1.01 10.38 18.38
CA SER A 160 -0.10 11.41 17.87
C SER A 160 -0.47 11.89 16.46
N VAL A 161 -1.11 11.06 15.64
CA VAL A 161 -1.65 11.50 14.34
C VAL A 161 -2.86 12.41 14.58
N LYS A 162 -2.83 13.61 14.01
CA LYS A 162 -3.86 14.63 14.15
C LYS A 162 -4.60 14.85 12.83
N GLN A 163 -5.78 15.45 12.90
CA GLN A 163 -6.57 15.87 11.73
C GLN A 163 -5.74 16.60 10.68
N ALA A 164 -4.91 17.57 11.11
CA ALA A 164 -4.04 18.34 10.21
C ALA A 164 -3.03 17.46 9.45
N ASN A 165 -2.56 16.35 10.06
CA ASN A 165 -1.67 15.40 9.38
C ASN A 165 -2.41 14.69 8.23
N ILE A 166 -3.70 14.40 8.39
CA ILE A 166 -4.51 13.75 7.35
C ILE A 166 -4.74 14.72 6.18
N VAL A 167 -5.07 15.97 6.46
CA VAL A 167 -5.20 16.98 5.40
C VAL A 167 -3.88 17.10 4.62
N SER A 168 -2.76 17.25 5.33
CA SER A 168 -1.43 17.36 4.70
C SER A 168 -1.09 16.13 3.85
N VAL A 169 -1.34 14.91 4.35
CA VAL A 169 -1.00 13.68 3.62
C VAL A 169 -1.80 13.53 2.33
N LEU A 170 -3.03 14.03 2.30
CA LEU A 170 -3.89 14.00 1.11
C LEU A 170 -3.51 15.11 0.11
N ASP A 171 -3.15 16.30 0.60
CA ASP A 171 -2.68 17.42 -0.23
C ASP A 171 -1.32 17.12 -0.88
N ASP A 172 -0.43 16.43 -0.14
CA ASP A 172 0.91 16.06 -0.59
C ASP A 172 0.95 14.77 -1.44
N ALA A 173 -0.18 14.07 -1.60
CA ALA A 173 -0.26 12.84 -2.38
C ALA A 173 0.10 13.06 -3.86
N LYS A 174 1.02 12.24 -4.39
CA LYS A 174 1.59 12.38 -5.75
C LYS A 174 1.57 11.05 -6.51
N GLU A 175 1.49 11.16 -7.83
CA GLU A 175 1.82 10.08 -8.75
C GLU A 175 3.34 9.82 -8.74
N GLY A 176 3.78 8.67 -9.22
CA GLY A 176 5.20 8.32 -9.31
C GLY A 176 5.70 7.52 -8.12
N GLN A 177 6.99 7.54 -7.90
CA GLN A 177 7.64 6.84 -6.78
C GLN A 177 7.24 7.44 -5.44
N PHE A 178 7.04 6.59 -4.44
CA PHE A 178 6.78 6.97 -3.05
C PHE A 178 7.58 6.07 -2.09
N ALA A 179 7.82 6.54 -0.88
CA ALA A 179 8.58 5.81 0.13
C ALA A 179 7.80 4.58 0.62
N ARG A 180 8.52 3.50 0.97
CA ARG A 180 7.98 2.22 1.44
C ARG A 180 8.68 1.78 2.72
N GLY A 181 8.22 0.69 3.32
CA GLY A 181 8.74 0.19 4.59
C GLY A 181 8.21 0.97 5.79
N SER A 182 9.12 1.44 6.64
CA SER A 182 8.82 2.09 7.92
C SER A 182 8.39 3.55 7.78
N VAL A 183 7.41 3.84 6.94
CA VAL A 183 6.91 5.19 6.63
C VAL A 183 5.40 5.28 6.75
N GLY A 184 4.87 6.49 6.96
CA GLY A 184 3.44 6.70 7.04
C GLY A 184 2.77 5.80 8.08
N ALA A 185 1.65 5.21 7.73
CA ALA A 185 0.95 4.21 8.56
C ALA A 185 1.82 2.99 8.89
N GLY A 186 2.82 2.67 8.05
CA GLY A 186 3.74 1.54 8.26
C GLY A 186 4.85 1.78 9.28
N THR A 187 4.95 2.98 9.85
CA THR A 187 6.08 3.36 10.73
C THR A 187 6.25 2.41 11.92
N GLY A 188 5.19 2.08 12.64
CA GLY A 188 5.23 1.20 13.82
C GLY A 188 4.95 -0.27 13.54
N MET A 189 4.75 -0.66 12.27
CA MET A 189 4.26 -2.00 11.88
C MET A 189 5.37 -3.05 11.88
N ARG A 190 4.97 -4.30 12.02
CA ARG A 190 5.80 -5.50 11.95
C ARG A 190 5.08 -6.63 11.25
N ALA A 191 5.81 -7.50 10.56
CA ALA A 191 5.24 -8.72 9.99
C ALA A 191 6.16 -9.91 10.22
N PHE A 192 5.59 -11.06 10.54
CA PHE A 192 6.36 -12.27 10.87
C PHE A 192 7.44 -12.03 11.94
N GLY A 193 7.19 -11.11 12.89
CA GLY A 193 8.17 -10.74 13.90
C GLY A 193 9.39 -9.95 13.40
N PHE A 194 9.42 -9.56 12.13
CA PHE A 194 10.37 -8.60 11.55
C PHE A 194 9.73 -7.22 11.42
N LYS A 195 10.55 -6.19 11.28
CA LYS A 195 10.04 -4.86 10.94
C LYS A 195 9.45 -4.91 9.54
N ALA A 196 8.26 -4.32 9.39
CA ALA A 196 7.54 -4.22 8.13
C ALA A 196 6.87 -2.82 8.02
N GLY A 197 5.88 -2.68 7.18
CA GLY A 197 5.14 -1.43 7.04
C GLY A 197 4.43 -1.28 5.71
N ILE A 198 4.64 -0.16 5.02
CA ILE A 198 4.07 0.06 3.69
C ILE A 198 4.85 -0.75 2.66
N GLY A 199 4.13 -1.59 1.92
CA GLY A 199 4.67 -2.27 0.75
C GLY A 199 3.79 -2.05 -0.47
N SER A 200 4.38 -2.14 -1.65
CA SER A 200 3.61 -1.97 -2.88
C SER A 200 4.23 -2.73 -4.03
N ALA A 201 3.40 -3.20 -4.94
CA ALA A 201 3.85 -3.85 -6.18
C ALA A 201 2.80 -3.70 -7.28
N SER A 202 3.22 -3.92 -8.51
CA SER A 202 2.30 -3.96 -9.65
C SER A 202 2.59 -5.12 -10.59
N ARG A 203 1.60 -5.45 -11.42
CA ARG A 203 1.73 -6.42 -12.53
C ARG A 203 1.06 -5.86 -13.77
N VAL A 204 1.67 -6.11 -14.92
CA VAL A 204 1.19 -5.66 -16.24
C VAL A 204 0.82 -6.88 -17.07
N LEU A 205 -0.41 -6.91 -17.57
CA LEU A 205 -0.89 -7.95 -18.48
C LEU A 205 -0.36 -7.74 -19.89
N PRO A 206 -0.19 -8.81 -20.68
CA PRO A 206 0.12 -8.71 -22.10
C PRO A 206 -0.90 -7.89 -22.89
N ALA A 207 -0.49 -7.33 -24.01
CA ALA A 207 -1.33 -6.47 -24.85
C ALA A 207 -2.56 -7.19 -25.41
N ASP A 208 -2.46 -8.48 -25.72
CA ASP A 208 -3.56 -9.34 -26.17
C ASP A 208 -4.61 -9.63 -25.10
N LEU A 209 -4.27 -9.39 -23.82
CA LEU A 209 -5.17 -9.39 -22.67
C LEU A 209 -5.52 -7.97 -22.20
N GLY A 210 -5.44 -6.99 -23.09
CA GLY A 210 -5.80 -5.59 -22.87
C GLY A 210 -4.71 -4.71 -22.27
N GLY A 211 -3.51 -5.24 -21.95
CA GLY A 211 -2.40 -4.46 -21.38
C GLY A 211 -2.74 -3.84 -20.03
N TYR A 212 -3.74 -4.36 -19.33
CA TYR A 212 -4.19 -3.85 -18.05
C TYR A 212 -3.15 -4.01 -16.95
N ARG A 213 -3.26 -3.21 -15.91
CA ARG A 213 -2.39 -3.22 -14.75
C ARG A 213 -3.17 -3.50 -13.48
N ILE A 214 -2.54 -4.24 -12.58
CA ILE A 214 -2.93 -4.37 -11.18
C ILE A 214 -1.84 -3.71 -10.34
N GLY A 215 -2.21 -2.79 -9.46
CA GLY A 215 -1.34 -2.20 -8.46
C GLY A 215 -1.87 -2.53 -7.06
N VAL A 216 -0.99 -2.89 -6.15
CA VAL A 216 -1.32 -3.21 -4.76
C VAL A 216 -0.47 -2.37 -3.83
N LEU A 217 -1.10 -1.84 -2.76
CA LEU A 217 -0.44 -1.27 -1.61
C LEU A 217 -0.92 -1.99 -0.36
N VAL A 218 0.01 -2.37 0.51
CA VAL A 218 -0.30 -2.98 1.81
C VAL A 218 0.20 -2.09 2.96
N ASN A 219 -0.53 -2.08 4.08
CA ASN A 219 0.00 -1.74 5.38
C ASN A 219 0.11 -3.05 6.16
N ASP A 220 1.35 -3.59 6.21
CA ASP A 220 1.60 -4.95 6.69
C ASP A 220 2.02 -4.96 8.15
N ASN A 221 1.14 -5.52 8.99
CA ASN A 221 1.35 -5.74 10.42
C ASN A 221 1.00 -7.18 10.82
N THR A 222 1.37 -8.14 10.00
CA THR A 222 0.84 -9.51 10.05
C THR A 222 1.79 -10.52 10.67
N GLY A 223 1.24 -11.72 10.89
CA GLY A 223 2.01 -12.91 11.23
C GLY A 223 2.47 -12.97 12.68
N SER A 224 1.93 -13.90 13.41
CA SER A 224 2.30 -14.20 14.80
C SER A 224 3.61 -14.96 14.95
N SER A 225 4.07 -15.65 13.90
CA SER A 225 5.27 -16.50 13.92
C SER A 225 6.24 -16.18 12.79
N ARG A 226 7.53 -15.98 13.16
CA ARG A 226 8.61 -15.86 12.17
C ARG A 226 8.75 -17.09 11.30
N GLU A 227 8.53 -18.27 11.88
CA GLU A 227 8.70 -19.56 11.22
C GLU A 227 7.75 -19.73 10.03
N ALA A 228 6.60 -19.07 10.07
CA ALA A 228 5.62 -19.12 8.99
C ALA A 228 6.08 -18.43 7.70
N LEU A 229 7.03 -17.48 7.77
CA LEU A 229 7.45 -16.70 6.61
C LEU A 229 7.99 -17.58 5.48
N THR A 230 7.28 -17.53 4.36
CA THR A 230 7.67 -18.20 3.11
C THR A 230 7.89 -17.15 2.02
N ILE A 231 9.05 -17.16 1.37
CA ILE A 231 9.38 -16.26 0.27
C ILE A 231 9.62 -17.08 -0.99
N VAL A 232 8.83 -16.84 -2.02
CA VAL A 232 8.87 -17.57 -3.32
C VAL A 232 8.92 -19.09 -3.12
N GLY A 233 8.09 -19.61 -2.21
CA GLY A 233 8.00 -21.04 -1.90
C GLY A 233 9.12 -21.58 -1.00
N VAL A 234 10.10 -20.77 -0.60
CA VAL A 234 11.16 -21.15 0.33
C VAL A 234 10.73 -20.82 1.76
N PRO A 235 10.70 -21.77 2.71
CA PRO A 235 10.34 -21.53 4.10
C PRO A 235 11.50 -20.81 4.83
N VAL A 236 11.64 -19.52 4.54
CA VAL A 236 12.74 -18.68 5.03
C VAL A 236 12.72 -18.56 6.56
N GLY A 237 11.52 -18.39 7.12
CA GLY A 237 11.34 -18.26 8.56
C GLY A 237 11.83 -19.47 9.34
N GLU A 238 11.47 -20.68 8.90
CA GLU A 238 11.92 -21.94 9.51
C GLU A 238 13.44 -22.10 9.37
N LYS A 239 14.01 -21.77 8.22
CA LYS A 239 15.45 -21.86 7.98
C LYS A 239 16.26 -20.88 8.84
N LEU A 240 15.74 -19.68 9.11
CA LEU A 240 16.38 -18.69 9.96
C LEU A 240 16.31 -19.01 11.46
N LYS A 241 15.42 -19.92 11.88
CA LYS A 241 15.14 -20.23 13.30
C LYS A 241 16.39 -20.43 14.15
N ASN A 242 17.34 -21.23 13.65
CA ASN A 242 18.57 -21.53 14.38
C ASN A 242 19.57 -20.36 14.39
N GLU A 243 19.39 -19.37 13.54
CA GLU A 243 20.26 -18.20 13.39
C GLU A 243 19.76 -16.99 14.19
N TYR A 244 18.51 -16.99 14.69
CA TYR A 244 17.89 -15.82 15.34
C TYR A 244 18.71 -15.26 16.51
N LYS A 245 19.29 -16.11 17.37
CA LYS A 245 20.10 -15.65 18.51
C LYS A 245 21.36 -14.93 18.06
N THR A 246 21.94 -15.33 16.94
CA THR A 246 23.15 -14.71 16.38
C THR A 246 22.81 -13.45 15.60
N LEU A 247 21.74 -13.49 14.81
CA LEU A 247 21.31 -12.35 13.99
C LEU A 247 20.71 -11.22 14.83
N PHE A 248 20.07 -11.56 15.97
CA PHE A 248 19.31 -10.63 16.79
C PHE A 248 19.60 -10.82 18.28
N PRO A 249 20.85 -10.58 18.75
CA PRO A 249 21.29 -10.93 20.11
C PRO A 249 20.54 -10.18 21.23
N GLN A 250 19.91 -9.03 20.92
CA GLN A 250 19.11 -8.22 21.87
C GLN A 250 17.61 -8.45 21.72
N HIS A 251 17.22 -9.45 20.97
CA HIS A 251 15.80 -9.70 20.71
C HIS A 251 15.10 -10.21 21.97
N LEU A 252 13.87 -9.68 22.21
CA LEU A 252 12.97 -10.26 23.22
C LEU A 252 12.78 -11.75 22.92
N SER A 253 12.68 -12.59 23.97
CA SER A 253 12.40 -14.01 23.78
C SER A 253 11.09 -14.17 23.00
N GLU A 254 10.96 -15.23 22.20
CA GLU A 254 9.74 -15.52 21.47
C GLU A 254 8.51 -15.55 22.38
N ALA A 255 8.65 -16.07 23.62
CA ALA A 255 7.58 -16.05 24.62
C ALA A 255 7.14 -14.62 25.01
N THR A 256 8.09 -13.67 25.09
CA THR A 256 7.77 -12.25 25.37
C THR A 256 7.15 -11.57 24.15
N LEU A 257 7.55 -11.98 22.95
CA LEU A 257 6.94 -11.51 21.71
C LEU A 257 5.55 -12.14 21.52
N HIS A 258 5.38 -13.45 21.75
CA HIS A 258 4.08 -14.14 21.62
C HIS A 258 3.01 -13.51 22.52
N GLY A 259 3.29 -13.24 23.79
CA GLY A 259 2.31 -12.61 24.68
C GLY A 259 1.89 -11.18 24.32
N ARG A 260 2.58 -10.54 23.34
CA ARG A 260 2.27 -9.22 22.80
C ARG A 260 1.93 -9.21 21.31
N MET A 261 2.04 -10.37 20.64
CA MET A 261 2.00 -10.49 19.18
C MET A 261 0.83 -11.32 18.65
N GLU A 262 -0.11 -11.71 19.50
CA GLU A 262 -1.20 -12.64 19.13
C GLU A 262 -2.21 -12.09 18.12
N SER A 263 -2.16 -10.80 17.81
CA SER A 263 -3.00 -10.18 16.77
C SER A 263 -2.13 -9.50 15.72
N GLY A 264 -2.23 -9.97 14.49
CA GLY A 264 -1.74 -9.24 13.32
C GLY A 264 -2.87 -8.44 12.69
N SER A 265 -2.57 -7.69 11.65
CA SER A 265 -3.55 -7.00 10.78
C SER A 265 -2.90 -6.75 9.43
N ILE A 266 -3.68 -6.67 8.38
CA ILE A 266 -3.20 -6.16 7.10
C ILE A 266 -4.31 -5.39 6.40
N ILE A 267 -3.95 -4.21 5.91
CA ILE A 267 -4.80 -3.50 4.98
C ILE A 267 -4.24 -3.71 3.57
N ILE A 268 -5.09 -4.17 2.66
CA ILE A 268 -4.72 -4.37 1.25
C ILE A 268 -5.57 -3.45 0.38
N VAL A 269 -4.92 -2.53 -0.32
CA VAL A 269 -5.55 -1.67 -1.32
C VAL A 269 -5.15 -2.15 -2.71
N VAL A 270 -6.14 -2.52 -3.54
CA VAL A 270 -5.93 -2.99 -4.91
C VAL A 270 -6.49 -1.96 -5.88
N ALA A 271 -5.69 -1.51 -6.82
CA ALA A 271 -6.12 -0.63 -7.90
C ALA A 271 -5.91 -1.29 -9.27
N THR A 272 -6.77 -0.97 -10.23
CA THR A 272 -6.60 -1.40 -11.63
C THR A 272 -7.13 -0.34 -12.59
N ASN A 273 -6.57 -0.33 -13.81
CA ASN A 273 -7.13 0.41 -14.93
C ASN A 273 -8.03 -0.44 -15.85
N ALA A 274 -8.20 -1.73 -15.55
CA ALA A 274 -9.20 -2.56 -16.24
C ALA A 274 -10.61 -2.09 -15.87
N PRO A 275 -11.52 -1.92 -16.84
CA PRO A 275 -12.92 -1.54 -16.55
C PRO A 275 -13.66 -2.70 -15.90
N LEU A 276 -13.68 -2.70 -14.56
CA LEU A 276 -14.31 -3.72 -13.73
C LEU A 276 -15.44 -3.11 -12.89
N ASP A 277 -16.54 -3.84 -12.75
CA ASP A 277 -17.60 -3.49 -11.80
C ASP A 277 -17.28 -3.94 -10.36
N SER A 278 -18.13 -3.55 -9.41
CA SER A 278 -17.96 -3.90 -7.99
C SER A 278 -17.96 -5.42 -7.74
N ARG A 279 -18.77 -6.18 -8.45
CA ARG A 279 -18.81 -7.65 -8.36
C ARG A 279 -17.49 -8.29 -8.77
N GLN A 280 -16.89 -7.80 -9.85
CA GLN A 280 -15.60 -8.27 -10.35
C GLN A 280 -14.45 -7.84 -9.42
N LEU A 281 -14.50 -6.62 -8.89
CA LEU A 281 -13.53 -6.14 -7.90
C LEU A 281 -13.60 -6.95 -6.60
N HIS A 282 -14.78 -7.36 -6.14
CA HIS A 282 -14.88 -8.28 -5.01
C HIS A 282 -14.17 -9.61 -5.30
N ALA A 283 -14.32 -10.15 -6.51
CA ALA A 283 -13.60 -11.35 -6.93
C ALA A 283 -12.07 -11.13 -7.00
N ILE A 284 -11.60 -9.95 -7.38
CA ILE A 284 -10.19 -9.53 -7.30
C ILE A 284 -9.69 -9.56 -5.86
N LEU A 285 -10.43 -9.00 -4.90
CA LEU A 285 -10.04 -8.98 -3.48
C LEU A 285 -9.90 -10.38 -2.89
N LEU A 286 -10.72 -11.34 -3.29
CA LEU A 286 -10.55 -12.74 -2.90
C LEU A 286 -9.22 -13.34 -3.40
N ARG A 287 -8.64 -12.82 -4.49
CA ARG A 287 -7.34 -13.26 -5.01
C ARG A 287 -6.18 -12.57 -4.31
N ALA A 288 -6.40 -11.38 -3.76
CA ALA A 288 -5.43 -10.75 -2.86
C ALA A 288 -5.20 -11.64 -1.61
N ALA A 289 -6.26 -12.23 -1.03
CA ALA A 289 -6.13 -13.20 0.05
C ALA A 289 -5.28 -14.43 -0.33
N LEU A 290 -5.38 -14.91 -1.58
CA LEU A 290 -4.53 -16.01 -2.06
C LEU A 290 -3.05 -15.59 -2.16
N GLY A 291 -2.78 -14.33 -2.55
CA GLY A 291 -1.43 -13.76 -2.56
C GLY A 291 -0.85 -13.66 -1.14
N MET A 292 -1.65 -13.20 -0.20
CA MET A 292 -1.33 -13.16 1.22
C MET A 292 -0.97 -14.56 1.76
N GLY A 293 -1.81 -15.56 1.51
CA GLY A 293 -1.57 -16.93 1.95
C GLY A 293 -0.27 -17.56 1.43
N ARG A 294 0.23 -17.11 0.25
CA ARG A 294 1.51 -17.60 -0.32
C ARG A 294 2.73 -17.12 0.47
N THR A 295 2.61 -16.13 1.32
CA THR A 295 3.69 -15.64 2.20
C THR A 295 3.80 -16.42 3.50
N GLY A 296 2.86 -17.34 3.76
CA GLY A 296 2.78 -18.13 4.99
C GLY A 296 1.75 -17.59 5.99
N LEU A 297 0.96 -16.58 5.62
CA LEU A 297 -0.10 -16.02 6.46
C LEU A 297 -1.34 -16.92 6.43
N THR A 298 -1.96 -17.11 7.60
CA THR A 298 -3.16 -17.93 7.79
C THR A 298 -4.36 -17.10 8.23
N SER A 299 -4.20 -15.79 8.47
CA SER A 299 -5.26 -14.91 8.96
C SER A 299 -5.79 -15.37 10.31
N ASP A 300 -4.97 -15.23 11.36
CA ASP A 300 -5.30 -15.69 12.72
C ASP A 300 -6.54 -14.98 13.26
N VAL A 301 -7.25 -15.60 14.21
CA VAL A 301 -8.54 -15.10 14.73
C VAL A 301 -8.47 -13.64 15.24
N GLY A 302 -7.34 -13.20 15.75
CA GLY A 302 -7.09 -11.83 16.23
C GLY A 302 -6.66 -10.85 15.14
N SER A 303 -6.58 -11.27 13.88
CA SER A 303 -6.15 -10.42 12.76
C SER A 303 -7.29 -9.55 12.21
N GLY A 304 -6.97 -8.31 11.83
CA GLY A 304 -7.84 -7.44 11.05
C GLY A 304 -7.36 -7.38 9.61
N ASP A 305 -7.88 -8.29 8.76
CA ASP A 305 -7.49 -8.40 7.36
C ASP A 305 -8.58 -7.76 6.49
N LEU A 306 -8.40 -6.47 6.17
CA LEU A 306 -9.41 -5.63 5.53
C LEU A 306 -8.90 -5.16 4.18
N PHE A 307 -9.70 -5.39 3.14
CA PHE A 307 -9.31 -5.13 1.76
C PHE A 307 -10.28 -4.16 1.09
N VAL A 308 -9.76 -3.27 0.26
CA VAL A 308 -10.53 -2.40 -0.62
C VAL A 308 -9.92 -2.42 -2.01
N GLY A 309 -10.77 -2.54 -3.03
CA GLY A 309 -10.35 -2.54 -4.43
C GLY A 309 -11.12 -1.52 -5.24
N PHE A 310 -10.45 -0.88 -6.20
CA PHE A 310 -11.11 0.06 -7.10
C PHE A 310 -10.54 0.00 -8.53
N SER A 311 -11.37 0.46 -9.48
CA SER A 311 -11.00 0.53 -10.90
C SER A 311 -11.07 1.96 -11.42
N THR A 312 -9.93 2.50 -11.86
CA THR A 312 -9.88 3.78 -12.58
C THR A 312 -10.37 3.67 -14.03
N GLY A 313 -10.56 2.46 -14.54
CA GLY A 313 -11.13 2.19 -15.87
C GLY A 313 -12.66 2.20 -15.93
N TYR A 314 -13.35 2.23 -14.78
CA TYR A 314 -14.81 2.24 -14.70
C TYR A 314 -15.29 3.32 -13.74
N VAL A 315 -15.61 4.51 -14.28
CA VAL A 315 -15.82 5.74 -13.51
C VAL A 315 -17.26 6.24 -13.65
N PHE A 316 -17.93 6.41 -12.51
CA PHE A 316 -19.24 7.03 -12.39
C PHE A 316 -19.07 8.55 -12.27
N LYS A 317 -19.74 9.30 -13.13
CA LYS A 317 -19.67 10.76 -13.12
C LYS A 317 -20.85 11.37 -12.37
N ARG A 318 -20.60 12.37 -11.55
CA ARG A 318 -21.64 13.21 -10.97
C ARG A 318 -22.15 14.19 -12.04
N SER A 319 -23.45 14.23 -12.27
CA SER A 319 -24.08 15.25 -13.12
C SER A 319 -24.49 16.48 -12.32
N ALA A 320 -24.73 17.60 -13.00
CA ALA A 320 -25.21 18.84 -12.40
C ALA A 320 -26.60 18.70 -11.71
N GLU A 321 -27.33 17.63 -11.98
CA GLU A 321 -28.66 17.35 -11.41
C GLU A 321 -28.60 16.31 -10.27
N TRP A 322 -27.46 16.15 -9.57
CA TRP A 322 -27.26 15.16 -8.51
C TRP A 322 -27.33 13.68 -8.96
N LYS A 323 -27.40 13.43 -10.24
CA LYS A 323 -27.42 12.08 -10.77
C LYS A 323 -26.02 11.52 -10.86
N ILE A 324 -25.86 10.29 -10.43
CA ILE A 324 -24.66 9.50 -10.71
C ILE A 324 -24.90 8.79 -12.04
N VAL A 325 -24.05 9.08 -13.01
CA VAL A 325 -24.14 8.48 -14.35
C VAL A 325 -23.16 7.34 -14.44
N ALA A 326 -23.69 6.13 -14.65
CA ALA A 326 -22.87 4.95 -14.89
C ALA A 326 -22.05 5.12 -16.20
N PRO A 327 -20.81 4.60 -16.24
CA PRO A 327 -19.99 4.68 -17.43
C PRO A 327 -20.62 3.89 -18.59
N SER A 328 -20.41 4.37 -19.80
CA SER A 328 -20.79 3.65 -21.04
C SER A 328 -19.71 2.65 -21.49
N THR A 329 -18.55 2.65 -20.83
CA THR A 329 -17.45 1.73 -21.11
C THR A 329 -17.89 0.29 -20.80
N PRO A 330 -17.78 -0.66 -21.72
CA PRO A 330 -18.04 -2.06 -21.42
C PRO A 330 -17.05 -2.57 -20.36
N ILE A 331 -17.54 -3.35 -19.40
CA ILE A 331 -16.68 -4.06 -18.46
C ILE A 331 -16.02 -5.26 -19.14
N VAL A 332 -14.88 -5.69 -18.59
CA VAL A 332 -14.20 -6.93 -19.04
C VAL A 332 -15.04 -8.14 -18.62
N GLU A 333 -15.47 -8.96 -19.56
CA GLU A 333 -16.27 -10.16 -19.26
C GLU A 333 -15.62 -11.45 -19.82
N ASP A 334 -14.52 -11.36 -20.58
CA ASP A 334 -13.85 -12.56 -21.10
C ASP A 334 -13.03 -13.25 -19.99
N ASN A 335 -13.10 -14.58 -19.98
CA ASN A 335 -12.48 -15.40 -18.96
C ASN A 335 -10.93 -15.35 -19.01
N ALA A 336 -10.32 -15.13 -20.17
CA ALA A 336 -8.87 -15.11 -20.30
C ALA A 336 -8.30 -13.89 -19.59
N THR A 337 -8.85 -12.71 -19.83
CA THR A 337 -8.45 -11.45 -19.20
C THR A 337 -8.76 -11.47 -17.69
N LEU A 338 -9.95 -11.93 -17.29
CA LEU A 338 -10.30 -12.02 -15.85
C LEU A 338 -9.38 -12.98 -15.09
N ASN A 339 -9.07 -14.14 -15.64
CA ASN A 339 -8.13 -15.08 -15.02
C ASN A 339 -6.71 -14.51 -14.92
N ALA A 340 -6.29 -13.74 -15.93
CA ALA A 340 -5.01 -13.03 -15.89
C ALA A 340 -4.97 -11.96 -14.80
N LEU A 341 -6.03 -11.15 -14.66
CA LEU A 341 -6.17 -10.16 -13.58
C LEU A 341 -6.17 -10.83 -12.20
N TYR A 342 -6.84 -11.98 -12.04
CA TYR A 342 -6.85 -12.74 -10.79
C TYR A 342 -5.44 -13.22 -10.41
N ARG A 343 -4.69 -13.79 -11.37
CA ARG A 343 -3.31 -14.19 -11.14
C ARG A 343 -2.42 -12.99 -10.81
N ALA A 344 -2.50 -11.93 -11.59
CA ALA A 344 -1.76 -10.70 -11.39
C ALA A 344 -2.00 -10.10 -9.99
N THR A 345 -3.25 -10.14 -9.50
CA THR A 345 -3.58 -9.68 -8.15
C THR A 345 -2.89 -10.51 -7.07
N ALA A 346 -2.93 -11.85 -7.18
CA ALA A 346 -2.26 -12.71 -6.21
C ALA A 346 -0.74 -12.51 -6.21
N GLU A 347 -0.12 -12.34 -7.40
CA GLU A 347 1.31 -12.08 -7.54
C GLU A 347 1.70 -10.70 -7.01
N ALA A 348 0.93 -9.65 -7.32
CA ALA A 348 1.18 -8.29 -6.84
C ALA A 348 1.01 -8.18 -5.31
N THR A 349 0.00 -8.84 -4.73
CA THR A 349 -0.20 -8.85 -3.28
C THR A 349 0.96 -9.56 -2.57
N GLN A 350 1.38 -10.71 -3.06
CA GLN A 350 2.53 -11.43 -2.54
C GLN A 350 3.80 -10.58 -2.61
N ALA A 351 4.02 -9.89 -3.74
CA ALA A 351 5.16 -9.00 -3.93
C ALA A 351 5.12 -7.78 -2.98
N ALA A 352 3.94 -7.16 -2.79
CA ALA A 352 3.77 -6.02 -1.90
C ALA A 352 4.08 -6.37 -0.43
N ILE A 353 3.73 -7.57 0.02
CA ILE A 353 4.08 -8.05 1.37
C ILE A 353 5.60 -8.25 1.50
N TYR A 354 6.24 -8.84 0.51
CA TYR A 354 7.70 -8.96 0.51
C TYR A 354 8.38 -7.58 0.50
N ASP A 355 7.87 -6.66 -0.30
CA ASP A 355 8.36 -5.29 -0.37
C ASP A 355 8.27 -4.57 1.00
N ALA A 356 7.16 -4.73 1.72
CA ALA A 356 7.00 -4.20 3.08
C ALA A 356 8.06 -4.70 4.05
N LEU A 357 8.53 -5.95 3.88
CA LEU A 357 9.57 -6.55 4.72
C LEU A 357 10.99 -6.08 4.30
N PHE A 358 11.32 -6.08 3.01
CA PHE A 358 12.65 -5.72 2.51
C PHE A 358 12.96 -4.23 2.66
N GLU A 359 11.96 -3.36 2.48
CA GLU A 359 12.14 -1.91 2.60
C GLU A 359 12.15 -1.41 4.05
N ALA A 360 11.64 -2.19 5.00
CA ALA A 360 11.61 -1.80 6.40
C ALA A 360 12.97 -1.99 7.10
N LYS A 361 13.37 -0.99 7.86
CA LYS A 361 14.65 -1.02 8.62
C LYS A 361 14.38 -1.18 10.11
N THR A 362 15.32 -1.81 10.82
CA THR A 362 15.28 -1.97 12.28
C THR A 362 14.84 -0.68 12.95
N MET A 363 13.87 -0.78 13.86
CA MET A 363 13.30 0.37 14.55
C MET A 363 13.14 0.09 16.04
N THR A 364 13.48 1.09 16.86
CA THR A 364 13.27 1.08 18.30
C THR A 364 12.21 2.12 18.67
N GLY A 365 11.25 1.73 19.47
CA GLY A 365 10.18 2.60 20.00
C GLY A 365 9.47 1.93 21.17
N ASN A 366 8.86 2.72 22.03
CA ASN A 366 8.09 2.25 23.18
C ASN A 366 8.81 1.17 24.01
N GLY A 367 10.14 1.34 24.19
CA GLY A 367 10.98 0.40 24.94
C GLY A 367 11.27 -0.93 24.21
N THR A 368 10.90 -1.08 22.97
CA THR A 368 11.07 -2.32 22.19
C THR A 368 11.85 -2.05 20.90
N THR A 369 12.67 -3.02 20.47
CA THR A 369 13.33 -3.01 19.16
C THR A 369 12.78 -4.14 18.30
N VAL A 370 12.32 -3.79 17.10
CA VAL A 370 11.93 -4.75 16.05
C VAL A 370 12.97 -4.68 14.94
N PHE A 371 13.59 -5.81 14.65
CA PHE A 371 14.64 -5.90 13.65
C PHE A 371 14.07 -6.04 12.24
N GLY A 372 14.75 -5.42 11.27
CA GLY A 372 14.49 -5.64 9.85
C GLY A 372 14.79 -7.08 9.43
N LEU A 373 14.26 -7.47 8.29
CA LEU A 373 14.59 -8.74 7.66
C LEU A 373 16.12 -8.77 7.38
N PRO A 374 16.83 -9.90 7.59
CA PRO A 374 18.23 -10.01 7.23
C PRO A 374 18.39 -10.28 5.72
N ASP A 375 18.22 -9.22 4.92
CA ASP A 375 18.06 -9.24 3.46
C ASP A 375 19.11 -10.09 2.76
N ASP A 376 20.40 -9.88 3.03
CA ASP A 376 21.50 -10.62 2.40
C ASP A 376 21.40 -12.12 2.66
N ARG A 377 21.06 -12.49 3.90
CA ARG A 377 20.92 -13.88 4.30
C ARG A 377 19.74 -14.54 3.63
N VAL A 378 18.63 -13.83 3.55
CA VAL A 378 17.41 -14.29 2.85
C VAL A 378 17.70 -14.48 1.37
N LEU A 379 18.31 -13.52 0.71
CA LEU A 379 18.68 -13.63 -0.72
C LEU A 379 19.62 -14.81 -0.97
N GLN A 380 20.58 -15.05 -0.08
CA GLN A 380 21.45 -16.23 -0.16
C GLN A 380 20.65 -17.54 -0.08
N MET A 381 19.67 -17.62 0.83
CA MET A 381 18.79 -18.79 0.96
C MET A 381 17.94 -19.03 -0.29
N LEU A 382 17.39 -17.96 -0.88
CA LEU A 382 16.59 -18.04 -2.09
C LEU A 382 17.42 -18.52 -3.27
N ARG A 383 18.66 -17.99 -3.46
CA ARG A 383 19.58 -18.44 -4.50
C ARG A 383 20.00 -19.90 -4.29
N THR A 384 20.34 -20.29 -3.05
CA THR A 384 20.71 -21.68 -2.74
C THR A 384 19.56 -22.66 -3.03
N ALA A 385 18.33 -22.22 -2.88
CA ALA A 385 17.14 -23.01 -3.19
C ALA A 385 16.79 -23.00 -4.70
N GLY A 386 17.48 -22.21 -5.52
CA GLY A 386 17.14 -22.02 -6.94
C GLY A 386 15.82 -21.28 -7.18
N ALA A 387 15.33 -20.54 -6.17
CA ALA A 387 14.07 -19.80 -6.25
C ALA A 387 14.22 -18.42 -6.94
N ILE A 388 15.43 -17.88 -6.95
CA ILE A 388 15.83 -16.65 -7.66
C ILE A 388 17.21 -16.84 -8.30
N GLU A 389 17.55 -15.95 -9.25
CA GLU A 389 18.86 -15.89 -9.92
C GLU A 389 19.97 -15.26 -9.04
#